data_1abdc6832d76a93073e604df5282466d
#
_entry.id   1abdc6832d76a93073e604df5282466d
#
_cell.length_a   1.000
_cell.length_b   1.000
_cell.length_c   1.000
_cell.angle_alpha   90.00
_cell.angle_beta   90.00
_cell.angle_gamma   90.00
#
_symmetry.space_group_name_H-M   'P 1'
#
loop_
_entity.id
_entity.type
_entity.pdbx_description
1 polymer ?
#
loop_
_entity_poly.entity_id
_entity_poly.type
_entity_poly.pdbx_seq_one_letter_code
_entity_poly.pdbx_strand_id
1 'polypeptide(L)'
;TALHTSINKLCGFITFHGPMPNTDYSRLDDFTLDSLRSQLFHPQEICELQNPPGQELQVLYPTSSGTTLSDTPNVPYAPDISGAPHAPKGNPMVTGRLTGGNLSLVAGTLGSTWEIDTKNAILFLEDVGERPYRLDRNLTALALAGKFRDCAGIILGTFTDCEEPPHDDPSDSGVIADSTLTLQQIIEEVILPYKKPTLLNYRAGHMYPQSTLPMGAEISIDLAQKRILLYQRG
;
A
#
# COMPACT_ATOMS: atom_id res chain seq x y z
N THR A 1 -1.79 -4.73 -12.28
CA THR A 1 -1.66 -3.30 -11.94
C THR A 1 -1.63 -2.42 -13.17
N ALA A 2 -0.73 -2.60 -14.14
CA ALA A 2 -0.59 -1.71 -15.29
C ALA A 2 -1.90 -1.48 -16.07
N LEU A 3 -2.71 -2.51 -16.29
CA LEU A 3 -4.00 -2.38 -16.98
C LEU A 3 -5.00 -1.58 -16.14
N HIS A 4 -5.19 -1.91 -14.86
CA HIS A 4 -6.22 -1.26 -14.07
C HIS A 4 -5.89 0.22 -13.81
N THR A 5 -4.64 0.59 -13.55
CA THR A 5 -4.25 1.99 -13.37
C THR A 5 -4.51 2.81 -14.63
N SER A 6 -4.21 2.24 -15.81
CA SER A 6 -4.49 2.88 -17.09
C SER A 6 -6.00 3.05 -17.35
N ILE A 7 -6.81 2.02 -17.09
CA ILE A 7 -8.28 2.07 -17.26
C ILE A 7 -8.90 3.05 -16.28
N ASN A 8 -8.49 3.02 -15.01
CA ASN A 8 -8.98 3.99 -14.03
C ASN A 8 -8.68 5.44 -14.43
N LYS A 9 -7.45 5.70 -14.94
CA LYS A 9 -7.02 7.04 -15.33
C LYS A 9 -7.73 7.55 -16.58
N LEU A 10 -7.86 6.72 -17.63
CA LEU A 10 -8.37 7.14 -18.93
C LEU A 10 -9.89 7.10 -19.02
N CYS A 11 -10.51 6.09 -18.43
CA CYS A 11 -11.94 5.81 -18.59
C CYS A 11 -12.74 6.13 -17.33
N GLY A 12 -12.08 6.30 -16.17
CA GLY A 12 -12.76 6.47 -14.88
C GLY A 12 -13.51 5.22 -14.39
N PHE A 13 -13.30 4.08 -15.01
CA PHE A 13 -13.96 2.83 -14.62
C PHE A 13 -13.31 2.25 -13.36
N ILE A 14 -14.13 1.66 -12.49
CA ILE A 14 -13.67 0.83 -11.38
C ILE A 14 -13.15 -0.49 -11.97
N THR A 15 -12.01 -0.93 -11.48
CA THR A 15 -11.40 -2.22 -11.80
C THR A 15 -11.10 -2.98 -10.50
N PHE A 16 -10.84 -4.27 -10.58
CA PHE A 16 -10.66 -5.07 -9.37
C PHE A 16 -9.23 -5.63 -9.30
N HIS A 17 -8.60 -5.39 -8.15
CA HIS A 17 -7.31 -5.98 -7.78
C HIS A 17 -7.60 -7.14 -6.84
N GLY A 18 -7.37 -8.37 -7.28
CA GLY A 18 -7.71 -9.60 -6.56
C GLY A 18 -7.24 -10.83 -7.33
N PRO A 19 -7.85 -12.01 -7.12
CA PRO A 19 -7.49 -13.23 -7.83
C PRO A 19 -7.47 -13.03 -9.35
N MET A 20 -6.40 -13.52 -10.00
CA MET A 20 -6.23 -13.37 -11.44
C MET A 20 -7.18 -14.29 -12.21
N PRO A 21 -7.60 -13.93 -13.46
CA PRO A 21 -8.50 -14.77 -14.25
C PRO A 21 -7.99 -16.19 -14.52
N ASN A 22 -6.68 -16.42 -14.47
CA ASN A 22 -6.06 -17.74 -14.64
C ASN A 22 -5.88 -18.52 -13.33
N THR A 23 -6.38 -18.00 -12.20
CA THR A 23 -6.35 -18.68 -10.93
C THR A 23 -7.26 -19.92 -10.95
N ASP A 24 -6.83 -21.03 -10.35
CA ASP A 24 -7.71 -22.18 -10.10
C ASP A 24 -8.66 -21.85 -8.95
N TYR A 25 -9.83 -21.36 -9.28
CA TYR A 25 -10.85 -20.94 -8.31
C TYR A 25 -11.38 -22.06 -7.41
N SER A 26 -11.23 -23.33 -7.83
CA SER A 26 -11.64 -24.46 -7.00
C SER A 26 -10.74 -24.72 -5.80
N ARG A 27 -9.57 -24.07 -5.77
CA ARG A 27 -8.56 -24.19 -4.72
C ARG A 27 -8.47 -22.97 -3.81
N LEU A 28 -9.26 -21.94 -4.08
CA LEU A 28 -9.30 -20.73 -3.26
C LEU A 28 -10.03 -21.01 -1.94
N ASP A 29 -9.58 -20.33 -0.89
CA ASP A 29 -10.26 -20.29 0.39
C ASP A 29 -11.58 -19.50 0.32
N ASP A 30 -12.47 -19.76 1.29
CA ASP A 30 -13.80 -19.16 1.32
C ASP A 30 -13.74 -17.63 1.45
N PHE A 31 -12.83 -17.10 2.27
CA PHE A 31 -12.68 -15.65 2.43
C PHE A 31 -12.35 -14.96 1.10
N THR A 32 -11.38 -15.48 0.36
CA THR A 32 -10.97 -14.95 -0.95
C THR A 32 -12.12 -14.99 -1.95
N LEU A 33 -12.86 -16.12 -2.01
CA LEU A 33 -14.02 -16.27 -2.88
C LEU A 33 -15.14 -15.30 -2.52
N ASP A 34 -15.45 -15.17 -1.23
CA ASP A 34 -16.52 -14.31 -0.75
C ASP A 34 -16.16 -12.81 -0.94
N SER A 35 -14.91 -12.44 -0.70
CA SER A 35 -14.43 -11.10 -1.01
C SER A 35 -14.59 -10.77 -2.50
N LEU A 36 -14.18 -11.69 -3.39
CA LEU A 36 -14.33 -11.49 -4.83
C LEU A 36 -15.81 -11.39 -5.25
N ARG A 37 -16.64 -12.30 -4.77
CA ARG A 37 -18.08 -12.33 -5.10
C ARG A 37 -18.81 -11.09 -4.61
N SER A 38 -18.52 -10.64 -3.39
CA SER A 38 -19.15 -9.45 -2.83
C SER A 38 -18.84 -8.20 -3.66
N GLN A 39 -17.59 -8.05 -4.11
CA GLN A 39 -17.18 -6.91 -4.91
C GLN A 39 -17.75 -6.94 -6.34
N LEU A 40 -17.87 -8.12 -6.95
CA LEU A 40 -18.31 -8.24 -8.34
C LEU A 40 -19.84 -8.30 -8.50
N PHE A 41 -20.55 -8.95 -7.56
CA PHE A 41 -21.94 -9.32 -7.76
C PHE A 41 -22.90 -8.76 -6.72
N HIS A 42 -22.38 -8.31 -5.56
CA HIS A 42 -23.19 -7.83 -4.45
C HIS A 42 -22.71 -6.48 -3.91
N PRO A 43 -22.60 -5.45 -4.77
CA PRO A 43 -22.14 -4.15 -4.33
C PRO A 43 -23.13 -3.58 -3.28
N GLN A 44 -22.58 -3.18 -2.14
CA GLN A 44 -23.31 -2.46 -1.09
C GLN A 44 -22.98 -0.98 -1.18
N GLU A 45 -23.94 -0.11 -0.86
CA GLU A 45 -23.72 1.35 -0.88
C GLU A 45 -22.53 1.78 -0.01
N ILE A 46 -22.41 1.16 1.16
CA ILE A 46 -21.25 1.30 2.05
C ILE A 46 -20.90 -0.08 2.58
N CYS A 47 -19.66 -0.50 2.44
CA CYS A 47 -19.17 -1.72 3.06
C CYS A 47 -17.77 -1.55 3.66
N GLU A 48 -17.46 -2.36 4.65
CA GLU A 48 -16.11 -2.46 5.21
C GLU A 48 -15.28 -3.47 4.41
N LEU A 49 -14.11 -3.04 3.95
CA LEU A 49 -13.12 -3.93 3.34
C LEU A 49 -12.33 -4.60 4.45
N GLN A 50 -12.64 -5.86 4.72
CA GLN A 50 -12.11 -6.61 5.87
C GLN A 50 -10.85 -7.39 5.51
N ASN A 51 -10.03 -7.65 6.51
CA ASN A 51 -9.00 -8.67 6.49
C ASN A 51 -9.59 -10.04 6.88
N PRO A 52 -8.92 -11.14 6.52
CA PRO A 52 -9.27 -12.47 7.03
C PRO A 52 -9.25 -12.50 8.58
N PRO A 53 -10.07 -13.33 9.21
CA PRO A 53 -10.09 -13.47 10.66
C PRO A 53 -8.70 -13.73 11.25
N GLY A 54 -8.37 -13.05 12.33
CA GLY A 54 -7.06 -13.13 13.01
C GLY A 54 -5.93 -12.33 12.35
N GLN A 55 -6.23 -11.55 11.33
CA GLN A 55 -5.26 -10.70 10.61
C GLN A 55 -5.68 -9.23 10.76
N GLU A 56 -5.19 -8.57 11.78
CA GLU A 56 -5.57 -7.19 12.06
C GLU A 56 -4.79 -6.18 11.22
N LEU A 57 -5.46 -5.10 10.81
CA LEU A 57 -4.80 -3.91 10.26
C LEU A 57 -3.94 -3.24 11.35
N GLN A 58 -2.80 -2.74 10.92
CA GLN A 58 -1.88 -1.99 11.78
C GLN A 58 -1.80 -0.54 11.33
N VAL A 59 -1.45 0.37 12.24
CA VAL A 59 -1.28 1.79 11.94
C VAL A 59 0.18 2.14 12.03
N LEU A 60 0.74 2.68 10.95
CA LEU A 60 2.12 3.15 10.91
C LEU A 60 2.27 4.58 11.47
N TYR A 61 1.21 5.39 11.40
CA TYR A 61 1.29 6.79 11.77
C TYR A 61 1.59 6.96 13.26
N PRO A 62 2.57 7.79 13.67
CA PRO A 62 2.84 8.00 15.07
C PRO A 62 1.64 8.69 15.72
N THR A 63 0.89 7.93 16.52
CA THR A 63 -0.02 8.54 17.48
C THR A 63 0.83 9.38 18.43
N SER A 64 0.33 10.53 18.84
CA SER A 64 0.99 11.60 19.63
C SER A 64 1.60 11.20 20.99
N SER A 65 2.00 9.96 21.16
CA SER A 65 2.71 9.46 22.33
C SER A 65 4.14 9.07 21.99
N GLY A 66 5.01 10.06 21.98
CA GLY A 66 6.33 9.89 22.59
C GLY A 66 7.49 9.38 21.76
N THR A 67 7.44 9.32 20.43
CA THR A 67 8.69 9.21 19.65
C THR A 67 8.94 10.53 18.96
N THR A 68 9.80 11.34 19.54
CA THR A 68 10.28 12.58 18.92
C THR A 68 11.20 12.20 17.78
N LEU A 69 10.91 12.67 16.58
CA LEU A 69 11.74 12.58 15.37
C LEU A 69 13.13 13.25 15.52
N SER A 70 13.54 13.63 16.73
CA SER A 70 14.85 14.25 17.01
C SER A 70 16.01 13.27 16.94
N ASP A 71 15.75 11.97 16.88
CA ASP A 71 16.78 10.91 16.89
C ASP A 71 16.93 10.19 15.55
N THR A 72 16.20 10.59 14.50
CA THR A 72 16.47 10.05 13.17
C THR A 72 17.75 10.70 12.62
N PRO A 73 18.73 9.90 12.18
CA PRO A 73 19.91 10.45 11.51
C PRO A 73 19.43 11.24 10.30
N ASN A 74 20.05 12.41 10.11
CA ASN A 74 19.81 13.35 9.02
C ASN A 74 19.67 12.62 7.68
N VAL A 75 18.43 12.37 7.25
CA VAL A 75 18.14 11.71 5.97
C VAL A 75 18.41 12.75 4.88
N PRO A 76 19.44 12.59 4.04
CA PRO A 76 19.87 13.64 3.10
C PRO A 76 18.82 13.99 2.04
N TYR A 77 17.70 13.30 2.02
CA TYR A 77 16.62 13.41 1.02
C TYR A 77 15.23 13.59 1.62
N ALA A 78 15.12 14.08 2.87
CA ALA A 78 13.80 14.49 3.36
C ALA A 78 13.34 15.67 2.48
N PRO A 79 12.31 15.54 1.63
CA PRO A 79 11.81 16.65 0.85
C PRO A 79 11.33 17.74 1.81
N ASP A 80 11.51 19.00 1.43
CA ASP A 80 10.87 20.11 2.14
C ASP A 80 9.36 19.91 2.10
N ILE A 81 8.80 19.39 3.20
CA ILE A 81 7.37 19.15 3.39
C ILE A 81 6.68 20.34 4.07
N SER A 82 7.30 21.53 4.10
CA SER A 82 6.74 22.72 4.74
C SER A 82 5.35 23.11 4.21
N GLY A 83 4.97 22.63 3.03
CA GLY A 83 3.65 22.82 2.42
C GLY A 83 2.75 21.56 2.43
N ALA A 84 3.17 20.44 3.00
CA ALA A 84 2.32 19.27 3.07
C ALA A 84 1.17 19.50 4.06
N PRO A 85 -0.08 19.12 3.72
CA PRO A 85 -1.19 19.22 4.65
C PRO A 85 -0.85 18.38 5.89
N HIS A 86 -0.83 19.02 7.05
CA HIS A 86 -0.66 18.32 8.32
C HIS A 86 -1.81 17.33 8.48
N ALA A 87 -1.52 16.16 9.06
CA ALA A 87 -2.59 15.25 9.49
C ALA A 87 -3.63 16.06 10.29
N PRO A 88 -4.91 15.94 9.96
CA PRO A 88 -5.93 16.75 10.62
C PRO A 88 -5.90 16.47 12.12
N LYS A 89 -5.68 17.53 12.91
CA LYS A 89 -5.85 17.48 14.36
C LYS A 89 -7.34 17.18 14.61
N GLY A 90 -7.65 15.94 14.98
CA GLY A 90 -8.97 15.59 15.51
C GLY A 90 -9.84 14.59 14.74
N ASN A 91 -9.55 14.23 13.50
CA ASN A 91 -10.28 13.13 12.84
C ASN A 91 -9.29 12.17 12.15
N PRO A 92 -9.16 10.94 12.66
CA PRO A 92 -8.25 9.94 12.10
C PRO A 92 -8.75 9.33 10.80
N MET A 93 -9.84 9.84 10.20
CA MET A 93 -10.44 9.32 8.98
C MET A 93 -10.11 10.22 7.79
N VAL A 94 -9.59 9.63 6.71
CA VAL A 94 -9.36 10.29 5.43
C VAL A 94 -10.04 9.56 4.30
N THR A 95 -10.56 10.32 3.34
CA THR A 95 -11.30 9.81 2.19
C THR A 95 -10.58 10.19 0.90
N GLY A 96 -10.60 9.28 -0.06
CA GLY A 96 -10.06 9.52 -1.39
C GLY A 96 -10.32 8.36 -2.34
N ARG A 97 -10.04 8.58 -3.61
CA ARG A 97 -10.12 7.52 -4.61
C ARG A 97 -8.96 6.54 -4.42
N LEU A 98 -9.26 5.25 -4.42
CA LEU A 98 -8.25 4.20 -4.32
C LEU A 98 -7.44 4.10 -5.62
N THR A 99 -6.12 4.21 -5.54
CA THR A 99 -5.20 4.09 -6.67
C THR A 99 -3.96 3.31 -6.26
N GLY A 100 -3.18 2.83 -7.23
CA GLY A 100 -1.95 2.10 -6.97
C GLY A 100 -1.99 0.64 -7.40
N GLY A 101 -1.43 -0.27 -6.59
CA GLY A 101 -1.32 -1.71 -6.84
C GLY A 101 0.09 -2.23 -6.59
N ASN A 102 0.59 -3.14 -7.47
CA ASN A 102 1.94 -3.66 -7.37
C ASN A 102 2.98 -2.54 -7.50
N LEU A 103 3.84 -2.40 -6.50
CA LEU A 103 4.81 -1.32 -6.37
C LEU A 103 5.77 -1.23 -7.55
N SER A 104 6.32 -2.35 -7.98
CA SER A 104 7.26 -2.42 -9.10
C SER A 104 6.62 -1.94 -10.40
N LEU A 105 5.36 -2.31 -10.64
CA LEU A 105 4.61 -1.87 -11.83
C LEU A 105 4.20 -0.39 -11.73
N VAL A 106 3.84 0.08 -10.56
CA VAL A 106 3.54 1.52 -10.33
C VAL A 106 4.79 2.36 -10.57
N ALA A 107 5.93 1.96 -9.99
CA ALA A 107 7.20 2.66 -10.19
C ALA A 107 7.65 2.63 -11.66
N GLY A 108 7.44 1.52 -12.36
CA GLY A 108 7.77 1.37 -13.77
C GLY A 108 6.98 2.26 -14.74
N THR A 109 5.87 2.87 -14.29
CA THR A 109 5.08 3.79 -15.11
C THR A 109 5.39 5.27 -14.86
N LEU A 110 6.26 5.60 -13.90
CA LEU A 110 6.64 6.98 -13.59
C LEU A 110 7.22 7.70 -14.83
N GLY A 111 6.82 8.94 -15.01
CA GLY A 111 7.22 9.76 -16.15
C GLY A 111 6.48 9.43 -17.46
N SER A 112 5.64 8.40 -17.50
CA SER A 112 4.83 8.05 -18.67
C SER A 112 3.43 8.67 -18.61
N THR A 113 2.70 8.61 -19.72
CA THR A 113 1.27 9.00 -19.78
C THR A 113 0.38 8.11 -18.88
N TRP A 114 0.87 6.94 -18.51
CA TRP A 114 0.19 5.94 -17.67
C TRP A 114 0.49 6.08 -16.18
N GLU A 115 1.36 7.00 -15.80
CA GLU A 115 1.68 7.28 -14.42
C GLU A 115 0.42 7.56 -13.60
N ILE A 116 0.32 6.95 -12.41
CA ILE A 116 -0.82 7.16 -11.52
C ILE A 116 -0.90 8.60 -11.02
N ASP A 117 -2.11 9.10 -10.83
CA ASP A 117 -2.38 10.35 -10.12
C ASP A 117 -2.74 10.04 -8.67
N THR A 118 -1.90 10.48 -7.73
CA THR A 118 -2.09 10.28 -6.30
C THR A 118 -2.68 11.49 -5.59
N LYS A 119 -2.94 12.58 -6.30
CA LYS A 119 -3.44 13.81 -5.68
C LYS A 119 -4.78 13.57 -4.98
N ASN A 120 -4.79 13.76 -3.65
CA ASN A 120 -5.95 13.51 -2.78
C ASN A 120 -6.49 12.06 -2.86
N ALA A 121 -5.70 11.12 -3.34
CA ALA A 121 -6.08 9.71 -3.44
C ALA A 121 -5.59 8.90 -2.24
N ILE A 122 -6.17 7.74 -2.01
CA ILE A 122 -5.62 6.71 -1.13
C ILE A 122 -4.73 5.82 -1.98
N LEU A 123 -3.45 5.79 -1.65
CA LEU A 123 -2.44 5.01 -2.38
C LEU A 123 -2.31 3.61 -1.78
N PHE A 124 -2.65 2.59 -2.55
CA PHE A 124 -2.43 1.20 -2.20
C PHE A 124 -1.16 0.67 -2.86
N LEU A 125 -0.30 -0.02 -2.09
CA LEU A 125 0.93 -0.65 -2.60
C LEU A 125 1.10 -2.05 -2.01
N GLU A 126 1.50 -2.99 -2.85
CA GLU A 126 1.90 -4.37 -2.51
C GLU A 126 3.01 -4.81 -3.47
N ASP A 127 3.75 -5.87 -3.15
CA ASP A 127 4.69 -6.48 -4.10
C ASP A 127 4.95 -7.96 -3.79
N VAL A 128 5.64 -8.65 -4.70
CA VAL A 128 6.00 -10.07 -4.55
C VAL A 128 7.38 -10.35 -5.14
N GLY A 129 8.20 -11.11 -4.39
CA GLY A 129 9.49 -11.61 -4.88
C GLY A 129 10.55 -10.54 -5.11
N GLU A 130 10.34 -9.32 -4.63
CA GLU A 130 11.29 -8.23 -4.75
C GLU A 130 12.22 -8.15 -3.53
N ARG A 131 13.52 -8.06 -3.78
CA ARG A 131 14.50 -7.90 -2.70
C ARG A 131 14.40 -6.53 -2.02
N PRO A 132 14.77 -6.40 -0.74
CA PRO A 132 14.68 -5.13 0.00
C PRO A 132 15.27 -3.93 -0.73
N TYR A 133 16.46 -4.06 -1.35
CA TYR A 133 17.07 -2.96 -2.10
C TYR A 133 16.26 -2.48 -3.31
N ARG A 134 15.43 -3.38 -3.91
CA ARG A 134 14.54 -3.02 -5.01
C ARG A 134 13.29 -2.32 -4.49
N LEU A 135 12.77 -2.77 -3.34
CA LEU A 135 11.67 -2.09 -2.65
C LEU A 135 12.07 -0.68 -2.26
N ASP A 136 13.26 -0.52 -1.64
CA ASP A 136 13.81 0.80 -1.31
C ASP A 136 13.90 1.70 -2.54
N ARG A 137 14.50 1.21 -3.62
CA ARG A 137 14.61 1.95 -4.89
C ARG A 137 13.24 2.39 -5.43
N ASN A 138 12.26 1.47 -5.45
CA ASN A 138 10.94 1.74 -6.02
C ASN A 138 10.15 2.71 -5.13
N LEU A 139 10.17 2.55 -3.81
CA LEU A 139 9.55 3.48 -2.87
C LEU A 139 10.21 4.87 -2.94
N THR A 140 11.55 4.93 -3.02
CA THR A 140 12.29 6.18 -3.22
C THR A 140 11.91 6.85 -4.54
N ALA A 141 11.73 6.09 -5.64
CA ALA A 141 11.27 6.66 -6.92
C ALA A 141 9.87 7.27 -6.79
N LEU A 142 8.94 6.63 -6.08
CA LEU A 142 7.61 7.19 -5.80
C LEU A 142 7.69 8.45 -4.92
N ALA A 143 8.58 8.45 -3.93
CA ALA A 143 8.85 9.61 -3.08
C ALA A 143 9.34 10.81 -3.89
N LEU A 144 10.35 10.61 -4.75
CA LEU A 144 10.90 11.63 -5.63
C LEU A 144 9.88 12.16 -6.64
N ALA A 145 8.99 11.29 -7.14
CA ALA A 145 7.87 11.66 -8.01
C ALA A 145 6.71 12.35 -7.26
N GLY A 146 6.84 12.61 -5.95
CA GLY A 146 5.84 13.30 -5.13
C GLY A 146 4.60 12.47 -4.77
N LYS A 147 4.60 11.15 -5.03
CA LYS A 147 3.42 10.31 -4.86
C LYS A 147 2.95 10.24 -3.40
N PHE A 148 3.87 10.17 -2.46
CA PHE A 148 3.55 10.19 -1.02
C PHE A 148 3.21 11.60 -0.52
N ARG A 149 3.79 12.65 -1.11
CA ARG A 149 3.44 14.03 -0.76
C ARG A 149 1.99 14.36 -1.13
N ASP A 150 1.56 13.92 -2.31
CA ASP A 150 0.30 14.35 -2.93
C ASP A 150 -0.89 13.46 -2.50
N CYS A 151 -0.67 12.23 -2.01
CA CYS A 151 -1.74 11.34 -1.56
C CYS A 151 -2.39 11.83 -0.25
N ALA A 152 -3.63 11.43 -0.03
CA ALA A 152 -4.37 11.71 1.21
C ALA A 152 -4.05 10.69 2.31
N GLY A 153 -3.80 9.44 1.93
CA GLY A 153 -3.46 8.34 2.83
C GLY A 153 -2.86 7.17 2.09
N ILE A 154 -2.37 6.18 2.83
CA ILE A 154 -1.65 5.03 2.28
C ILE A 154 -2.19 3.75 2.89
N ILE A 155 -2.33 2.71 2.08
CA ILE A 155 -2.59 1.34 2.48
C ILE A 155 -1.45 0.49 1.95
N LEU A 156 -0.72 -0.18 2.84
CA LEU A 156 0.27 -1.18 2.47
C LEU A 156 -0.35 -2.57 2.59
N GLY A 157 -0.35 -3.26 1.47
CA GLY A 157 -0.78 -4.64 1.35
C GLY A 157 0.29 -5.62 1.78
N THR A 158 0.34 -6.76 1.11
CA THR A 158 1.32 -7.79 1.39
C THR A 158 2.57 -7.60 0.54
N PHE A 159 3.74 -7.85 1.15
CA PHE A 159 5.03 -7.92 0.47
C PHE A 159 5.54 -9.35 0.60
N THR A 160 4.98 -10.21 -0.25
CA THR A 160 5.21 -11.66 -0.19
C THR A 160 6.58 -12.00 -0.79
N ASP A 161 7.36 -12.82 -0.08
CA ASP A 161 8.71 -13.24 -0.52
C ASP A 161 9.63 -12.05 -0.84
N CYS A 162 9.51 -10.96 -0.07
CA CYS A 162 10.25 -9.72 -0.25
C CYS A 162 11.41 -9.56 0.76
N GLU A 163 11.88 -10.64 1.31
CA GLU A 163 13.03 -10.70 2.22
C GLU A 163 14.31 -11.08 1.47
N GLU A 164 15.47 -10.83 2.10
CA GLU A 164 16.71 -11.37 1.57
C GLU A 164 16.69 -12.91 1.72
N PRO A 165 17.06 -13.65 0.65
CA PRO A 165 17.17 -15.09 0.75
C PRO A 165 18.26 -15.45 1.77
N PRO A 166 18.11 -16.57 2.50
CA PRO A 166 19.15 -17.07 3.36
C PRO A 166 20.42 -17.31 2.53
N HIS A 167 21.57 -16.89 3.07
CA HIS A 167 22.86 -17.12 2.43
C HIS A 167 23.22 -18.61 2.54
N ASP A 168 23.21 -19.31 1.40
CA ASP A 168 23.62 -20.74 1.33
C ASP A 168 25.13 -20.94 1.23
N ASP A 169 25.94 -19.87 1.19
CA ASP A 169 27.40 -19.98 1.07
C ASP A 169 28.08 -19.94 2.46
N PRO A 170 28.63 -21.06 2.92
CA PRO A 170 29.35 -21.12 4.19
C PRO A 170 30.65 -20.27 4.24
N SER A 171 31.13 -19.78 3.08
CA SER A 171 32.28 -18.89 2.98
C SER A 171 31.92 -17.42 3.10
N ASP A 172 30.64 -17.09 3.01
CA ASP A 172 30.14 -15.72 3.21
C ASP A 172 30.11 -15.44 4.71
N SER A 173 31.12 -14.73 5.17
CA SER A 173 31.36 -14.45 6.59
C SER A 173 30.30 -13.51 7.16
N GLY A 174 29.06 -13.93 7.27
CA GLY A 174 27.99 -13.35 8.14
C GLY A 174 27.84 -11.82 8.25
N VAL A 175 28.74 -11.05 7.66
CA VAL A 175 28.84 -9.58 7.77
C VAL A 175 27.79 -8.88 6.91
N ILE A 176 27.27 -9.55 5.88
CA ILE A 176 26.32 -8.93 4.92
C ILE A 176 24.88 -9.01 5.43
N ALA A 177 24.52 -10.06 6.17
CA ALA A 177 23.14 -10.24 6.66
C ALA A 177 22.70 -9.12 7.64
N ASP A 178 23.63 -8.59 8.45
CA ASP A 178 23.35 -7.50 9.40
C ASP A 178 23.30 -6.09 8.76
N SER A 179 23.64 -5.97 7.47
CA SER A 179 23.74 -4.68 6.77
C SER A 179 22.56 -4.41 5.82
N THR A 180 21.67 -5.37 5.63
CA THR A 180 20.53 -5.21 4.71
C THR A 180 19.33 -4.61 5.44
N LEU A 181 18.76 -3.53 4.86
CA LEU A 181 17.53 -2.92 5.38
C LEU A 181 16.37 -3.91 5.34
N THR A 182 15.62 -3.96 6.41
CA THR A 182 14.35 -4.67 6.44
C THR A 182 13.25 -3.85 5.74
N LEU A 183 12.19 -4.50 5.28
CA LEU A 183 11.02 -3.80 4.73
C LEU A 183 10.47 -2.76 5.71
N GLN A 184 10.44 -3.06 7.00
CA GLN A 184 9.97 -2.14 8.02
C GLN A 184 10.85 -0.87 8.08
N GLN A 185 12.17 -1.03 8.10
CA GLN A 185 13.10 0.11 8.08
C GLN A 185 12.93 0.97 6.83
N ILE A 186 12.78 0.35 5.65
CA ILE A 186 12.55 1.06 4.39
C ILE A 186 11.23 1.87 4.45
N ILE A 187 10.15 1.28 4.96
CA ILE A 187 8.87 1.97 5.12
C ILE A 187 9.00 3.15 6.08
N GLU A 188 9.68 2.96 7.21
CA GLU A 188 9.90 4.00 8.20
C GLU A 188 10.76 5.15 7.64
N GLU A 189 11.79 4.85 6.87
CA GLU A 189 12.68 5.86 6.29
C GLU A 189 12.03 6.60 5.10
N VAL A 190 11.30 5.90 4.23
CA VAL A 190 10.81 6.48 2.97
C VAL A 190 9.38 7.01 3.09
N ILE A 191 8.49 6.36 3.84
CA ILE A 191 7.06 6.72 3.90
C ILE A 191 6.74 7.57 5.13
N LEU A 192 7.23 7.19 6.31
CA LEU A 192 6.89 7.84 7.58
C LEU A 192 7.16 9.36 7.61
N PRO A 193 8.22 9.90 6.97
CA PRO A 193 8.48 11.34 6.94
C PRO A 193 7.35 12.18 6.33
N TYR A 194 6.53 11.61 5.45
CA TYR A 194 5.38 12.31 4.85
C TYR A 194 4.20 12.47 5.80
N LYS A 195 4.19 11.78 6.94
CA LYS A 195 3.17 11.89 8.00
C LYS A 195 1.75 11.67 7.48
N LYS A 196 1.59 10.81 6.47
CA LYS A 196 0.27 10.46 5.92
C LYS A 196 -0.40 9.38 6.77
N PRO A 197 -1.73 9.44 6.94
CA PRO A 197 -2.49 8.32 7.49
C PRO A 197 -2.15 7.03 6.75
N THR A 198 -1.58 6.05 7.45
CA THR A 198 -1.10 4.82 6.83
C THR A 198 -1.58 3.59 7.59
N LEU A 199 -2.25 2.69 6.88
CA LEU A 199 -2.61 1.35 7.34
C LEU A 199 -1.66 0.33 6.72
N LEU A 200 -1.23 -0.64 7.54
CA LEU A 200 -0.36 -1.76 7.17
C LEU A 200 -1.13 -3.07 7.29
N ASN A 201 -0.54 -4.10 6.69
CA ASN A 201 -1.02 -5.47 6.79
C ASN A 201 -2.43 -5.67 6.22
N TYR A 202 -2.80 -4.91 5.18
CA TYR A 202 -4.02 -5.22 4.46
C TYR A 202 -3.79 -6.44 3.57
N ARG A 203 -4.65 -7.44 3.71
CA ARG A 203 -4.50 -8.74 3.02
C ARG A 203 -4.96 -8.65 1.57
N ALA A 204 -4.25 -7.86 0.77
CA ALA A 204 -4.41 -7.77 -0.67
C ALA A 204 -3.02 -7.78 -1.32
N GLY A 205 -2.89 -8.45 -2.45
CA GLY A 205 -1.63 -8.68 -3.15
C GLY A 205 -1.44 -10.15 -3.55
N HIS A 206 -0.19 -10.64 -3.55
CA HIS A 206 0.17 -11.96 -4.05
C HIS A 206 0.23 -13.02 -2.94
N MET A 207 -0.85 -13.14 -2.16
CA MET A 207 -0.96 -14.19 -1.14
C MET A 207 -2.41 -14.56 -0.87
N TYR A 208 -2.63 -15.70 -0.24
CA TYR A 208 -3.94 -16.18 0.20
C TYR A 208 -3.97 -16.37 1.72
N PRO A 209 -5.11 -16.16 2.39
CA PRO A 209 -6.33 -15.53 1.86
C PRO A 209 -6.09 -14.06 1.47
N GLN A 210 -6.83 -13.56 0.46
CA GLN A 210 -6.71 -12.18 0.00
C GLN A 210 -8.06 -11.50 -0.19
N SER A 211 -8.09 -10.19 0.07
CA SER A 211 -9.22 -9.30 -0.22
C SER A 211 -9.18 -8.82 -1.67
N THR A 212 -10.35 -8.62 -2.27
CA THR A 212 -10.49 -7.97 -3.57
C THR A 212 -10.72 -6.48 -3.37
N LEU A 213 -9.90 -5.64 -4.03
CA LEU A 213 -9.96 -4.19 -3.96
C LEU A 213 -10.60 -3.58 -5.21
N PRO A 214 -11.63 -2.74 -5.08
CA PRO A 214 -12.21 -1.97 -6.18
C PRO A 214 -11.37 -0.72 -6.46
N MET A 215 -10.37 -0.85 -7.33
CA MET A 215 -9.48 0.24 -7.72
C MET A 215 -10.23 1.31 -8.50
N GLY A 216 -10.03 2.56 -8.15
CA GLY A 216 -10.77 3.70 -8.71
C GLY A 216 -12.01 4.09 -7.91
N ALA A 217 -12.49 3.26 -6.98
CA ALA A 217 -13.59 3.58 -6.09
C ALA A 217 -13.20 4.59 -5.00
N GLU A 218 -14.18 5.26 -4.42
CA GLU A 218 -13.98 6.13 -3.26
C GLU A 218 -13.95 5.30 -1.98
N ILE A 219 -12.92 5.47 -1.17
CA ILE A 219 -12.76 4.79 0.12
C ILE A 219 -12.37 5.77 1.21
N SER A 220 -12.62 5.38 2.47
CA SER A 220 -12.06 6.04 3.64
C SER A 220 -11.21 5.07 4.44
N ILE A 221 -10.09 5.56 4.97
CA ILE A 221 -9.33 4.88 6.01
C ILE A 221 -9.59 5.55 7.35
N ASP A 222 -9.95 4.75 8.35
CA ASP A 222 -10.20 5.16 9.73
C ASP A 222 -9.09 4.56 10.61
N LEU A 223 -8.13 5.40 11.00
CA LEU A 223 -6.99 4.94 11.80
C LEU A 223 -7.38 4.57 13.23
N ALA A 224 -8.42 5.24 13.80
CA ALA A 224 -8.83 4.98 15.17
C ALA A 224 -9.49 3.61 15.32
N GLN A 225 -10.26 3.22 14.32
CA GLN A 225 -10.96 1.93 14.30
C GLN A 225 -10.22 0.88 13.45
N LYS A 226 -9.09 1.25 12.83
CA LYS A 226 -8.28 0.38 11.97
C LYS A 226 -9.14 -0.31 10.91
N ARG A 227 -9.91 0.47 10.15
CA ARG A 227 -10.82 -0.07 9.13
C ARG A 227 -10.76 0.72 7.85
N ILE A 228 -11.21 0.08 6.77
CA ILE A 228 -11.34 0.66 5.44
C ILE A 228 -12.80 0.59 5.04
N LEU A 229 -13.41 1.74 4.73
CA LEU A 229 -14.79 1.84 4.27
C LEU A 229 -14.80 2.12 2.77
N LEU A 230 -15.54 1.33 2.03
CA LEU A 230 -15.79 1.52 0.60
C LEU A 230 -17.15 2.21 0.41
N TYR A 231 -17.18 3.25 -0.42
CA TYR A 231 -18.39 3.94 -0.86
C TYR A 231 -18.65 3.59 -2.33
N GLN A 232 -19.66 2.80 -2.57
CA GLN A 232 -20.12 2.51 -3.92
C GLN A 232 -21.24 3.48 -4.26
N ARG A 233 -20.98 4.34 -5.24
CA ARG A 233 -22.08 5.14 -5.83
C ARG A 233 -22.83 4.24 -6.80
N GLY A 234 -24.14 4.07 -6.55
CA GLY A 234 -25.04 3.39 -7.45
C GLY A 234 -25.10 4.05 -8.84
#